data_5d907f11027950c52a488ce542a97612
#
_entry.id   5d907f11027950c52a488ce542a97612
#
_cell.length_a   1.000
_cell.length_b   1.000
_cell.length_c   1.000
_cell.angle_alpha   90.00
_cell.angle_beta   90.00
_cell.angle_gamma   90.00
#
_symmetry.space_group_name_H-M   'P 1'
#
loop_
_entity.id
_entity.type
_entity.pdbx_description
1 polymer ?
#
loop_
_entity_poly.entity_id
_entity_poly.type
_entity_poly.pdbx_seq_one_letter_code
_entity_poly.pdbx_strand_id
1 'polypeptide(L)'
;MKTKYAVLSSLFFIIQLVGVLPLRAEHYYFKQISLKEGLPSNVRCILRDEQGFVWIGTKSGLGKFDGHELKRYKHQANDPNSLLHNLIYQIAEDKQHNIWVLTEKGIARYQQQSNDFTFPTDEDGKNITAYSFCLVPDGILFGGKDRIYKYSYDDSSLRLLQYFNANSFKINALSMWDSKTLLCCSRW
;
A
#
# COMPACT_ATOMS: atom_id res chain seq x y z
N MET A 1 14.00 -22.12 64.94
CA MET A 1 14.83 -22.51 63.80
C MET A 1 14.05 -23.13 62.63
N LYS A 2 13.00 -23.88 62.87
CA LYS A 2 12.21 -24.58 61.79
C LYS A 2 11.44 -23.64 60.84
N THR A 3 11.02 -22.48 61.29
CA THR A 3 10.27 -21.50 60.46
C THR A 3 11.09 -20.77 59.41
N LYS A 4 12.38 -20.53 59.64
CA LYS A 4 13.27 -19.88 58.64
C LYS A 4 13.54 -20.78 57.42
N TYR A 5 13.63 -22.08 57.59
CA TYR A 5 13.85 -23.02 56.50
C TYR A 5 12.61 -23.26 55.63
N ALA A 6 11.41 -23.16 56.25
CA ALA A 6 10.16 -23.28 55.50
C ALA A 6 9.96 -22.06 54.56
N VAL A 7 10.31 -20.84 55.00
CA VAL A 7 10.24 -19.65 54.15
C VAL A 7 11.27 -19.68 53.02
N LEU A 8 12.51 -20.15 53.30
CA LEU A 8 13.54 -20.28 52.26
C LEU A 8 13.16 -21.34 51.19
N SER A 9 12.58 -22.47 51.64
CA SER A 9 12.15 -23.51 50.72
C SER A 9 10.98 -23.07 49.85
N SER A 10 10.02 -22.32 50.37
CA SER A 10 8.91 -21.78 49.58
C SER A 10 9.38 -20.72 48.56
N LEU A 11 10.36 -19.89 48.93
CA LEU A 11 10.96 -18.91 48.01
C LEU A 11 11.70 -19.58 46.87
N PHE A 12 12.41 -20.66 47.16
CA PHE A 12 13.10 -21.44 46.13
C PHE A 12 12.15 -22.13 45.15
N PHE A 13 10.99 -22.59 45.61
CA PHE A 13 9.94 -23.18 44.77
C PHE A 13 9.26 -22.15 43.88
N ILE A 14 9.06 -20.90 44.37
CA ILE A 14 8.49 -19.79 43.61
C ILE A 14 9.46 -19.35 42.50
N ILE A 15 10.77 -19.32 42.79
CA ILE A 15 11.80 -18.98 41.76
C ILE A 15 11.87 -20.02 40.67
N GLN A 16 11.69 -21.30 40.98
CA GLN A 16 11.63 -22.36 39.97
C GLN A 16 10.35 -22.30 39.11
N LEU A 17 9.24 -21.83 39.67
CA LEU A 17 7.97 -21.72 38.94
C LEU A 17 7.98 -20.53 37.95
N VAL A 18 8.70 -19.46 38.26
CA VAL A 18 8.86 -18.28 37.39
C VAL A 18 9.86 -18.50 36.27
N GLY A 19 10.77 -19.48 36.43
CA GLY A 19 11.85 -19.75 35.46
C GLY A 19 11.46 -20.50 34.19
N VAL A 20 10.17 -20.91 34.02
CA VAL A 20 9.71 -21.70 32.86
C VAL A 20 8.70 -20.90 32.02
N LEU A 21 8.96 -19.62 31.82
CA LEU A 21 8.28 -18.93 30.73
C LEU A 21 8.99 -19.35 29.43
N PRO A 22 8.29 -20.01 28.49
CA PRO A 22 8.89 -20.33 27.21
C PRO A 22 9.22 -19.01 26.51
N LEU A 23 10.51 -18.70 26.39
CA LEU A 23 11.01 -17.69 25.48
C LEU A 23 10.63 -18.18 24.06
N ARG A 24 9.51 -17.69 23.54
CA ARG A 24 9.17 -17.86 22.11
C ARG A 24 10.17 -17.03 21.32
N ALA A 25 11.20 -17.65 20.83
CA ALA A 25 12.00 -17.07 19.76
C ALA A 25 11.14 -17.07 18.50
N GLU A 26 10.76 -15.90 18.03
CA GLU A 26 10.13 -15.76 16.72
C GLU A 26 11.18 -16.07 15.65
N HIS A 27 10.93 -17.10 14.86
CA HIS A 27 11.77 -17.43 13.72
C HIS A 27 11.27 -16.67 12.50
N TYR A 28 12.05 -15.71 12.03
CA TYR A 28 11.80 -15.02 10.79
C TYR A 28 12.41 -15.80 9.62
N TYR A 29 11.59 -16.09 8.62
CA TYR A 29 12.03 -16.70 7.36
C TYR A 29 12.17 -15.61 6.30
N PHE A 30 13.33 -15.56 5.66
CA PHE A 30 13.58 -14.62 4.58
C PHE A 30 13.51 -15.37 3.25
N LYS A 31 12.63 -14.93 2.34
CA LYS A 31 12.58 -15.39 0.95
C LYS A 31 13.07 -14.26 0.06
N GLN A 32 14.13 -14.48 -0.66
CA GLN A 32 14.62 -13.52 -1.66
C GLN A 32 13.91 -13.78 -2.99
N ILE A 33 13.27 -12.77 -3.54
CA ILE A 33 12.76 -12.76 -4.91
C ILE A 33 13.77 -11.97 -5.74
N SER A 34 14.37 -12.60 -6.73
CA SER A 34 15.50 -12.07 -7.48
C SER A 34 15.16 -11.79 -8.94
N LEU A 35 16.12 -11.28 -9.69
CA LEU A 35 16.05 -11.14 -11.14
C LEU A 35 15.82 -12.47 -11.86
N LYS A 36 16.27 -13.60 -11.27
CA LYS A 36 16.07 -14.94 -11.83
C LYS A 36 14.59 -15.34 -11.84
N GLU A 37 13.83 -14.91 -10.83
CA GLU A 37 12.38 -15.08 -10.76
C GLU A 37 11.63 -14.01 -11.55
N GLY A 38 12.34 -13.17 -12.29
CA GLY A 38 11.76 -12.18 -13.18
C GLY A 38 11.42 -10.84 -12.53
N LEU A 39 11.86 -10.60 -11.28
CA LEU A 39 11.68 -9.31 -10.64
C LEU A 39 12.60 -8.28 -11.32
N PRO A 40 12.04 -7.16 -11.87
CA PRO A 40 12.88 -6.10 -12.40
C PRO A 40 13.68 -5.44 -11.28
N SER A 41 14.89 -5.00 -11.57
CA SER A 41 15.68 -4.18 -10.64
C SER A 41 14.93 -2.90 -10.24
N ASN A 42 15.22 -2.35 -9.05
CA ASN A 42 14.63 -1.12 -8.52
C ASN A 42 13.16 -1.23 -8.08
N VAL A 43 12.92 -2.06 -7.07
CA VAL A 43 11.66 -2.07 -6.31
C VAL A 43 11.47 -0.72 -5.60
N ARG A 44 10.28 -0.17 -5.69
CA ARG A 44 9.88 1.11 -5.07
C ARG A 44 8.87 0.95 -3.96
N CYS A 45 7.93 0.05 -4.15
CA CYS A 45 6.89 -0.25 -3.16
C CYS A 45 6.52 -1.72 -3.21
N ILE A 46 6.02 -2.21 -2.09
CA ILE A 46 5.56 -3.59 -1.91
C ILE A 46 4.27 -3.55 -1.10
N LEU A 47 3.34 -4.41 -1.46
CA LEU A 47 2.09 -4.63 -0.75
C LEU A 47 1.79 -6.12 -0.71
N ARG A 48 1.41 -6.66 0.44
CA ARG A 48 0.74 -7.95 0.52
C ARG A 48 -0.75 -7.70 0.67
N ASP A 49 -1.54 -8.21 -0.29
CA ASP A 49 -2.99 -8.09 -0.23
C ASP A 49 -3.61 -9.14 0.71
N GLU A 50 -4.89 -8.97 0.99
CA GLU A 50 -5.63 -9.84 1.92
C GLU A 50 -5.77 -11.26 1.39
N GLN A 51 -5.71 -11.46 0.06
CA GLN A 51 -5.70 -12.78 -0.58
C GLN A 51 -4.32 -13.47 -0.49
N GLY A 52 -3.30 -12.77 -0.03
CA GLY A 52 -1.95 -13.28 0.17
C GLY A 52 -1.00 -13.05 -1.01
N PHE A 53 -1.45 -12.44 -2.11
CA PHE A 53 -0.56 -12.04 -3.20
C PHE A 53 0.36 -10.89 -2.78
N VAL A 54 1.58 -10.92 -3.29
CA VAL A 54 2.55 -9.84 -3.07
C VAL A 54 2.66 -9.00 -4.34
N TRP A 55 2.25 -7.75 -4.23
CA TRP A 55 2.35 -6.76 -5.29
C TRP A 55 3.65 -5.99 -5.18
N ILE A 56 4.36 -5.85 -6.27
CA ILE A 56 5.71 -5.28 -6.30
C ILE A 56 5.76 -4.19 -7.36
N GLY A 57 5.80 -2.94 -6.92
CA GLY A 57 5.92 -1.78 -7.79
C GLY A 57 7.39 -1.46 -8.08
N THR A 58 7.73 -1.31 -9.35
CA THR A 58 9.10 -1.07 -9.82
C THR A 58 9.18 0.12 -10.77
N LYS A 59 10.39 0.42 -11.23
CA LYS A 59 10.60 1.37 -12.34
C LYS A 59 10.20 0.79 -13.71
N SER A 60 10.00 -0.53 -13.81
CA SER A 60 9.80 -1.24 -15.10
C SER A 60 8.48 -2.01 -15.15
N GLY A 61 7.51 -1.66 -14.32
CA GLY A 61 6.19 -2.26 -14.27
C GLY A 61 5.80 -2.73 -12.88
N LEU A 62 4.66 -3.40 -12.83
CA LEU A 62 4.06 -3.98 -11.63
C LEU A 62 4.19 -5.50 -11.67
N GLY A 63 4.59 -6.11 -10.56
CA GLY A 63 4.59 -7.55 -10.37
C GLY A 63 3.49 -7.99 -9.41
N LYS A 64 2.83 -9.11 -9.69
CA LYS A 64 1.95 -9.85 -8.77
C LYS A 64 2.55 -11.21 -8.54
N PHE A 65 2.95 -11.52 -7.33
CA PHE A 65 3.57 -12.77 -6.93
C PHE A 65 2.62 -13.59 -6.07
N ASP A 66 2.40 -14.84 -6.44
CA ASP A 66 1.47 -15.77 -5.76
C ASP A 66 2.17 -16.74 -4.79
N GLY A 67 3.48 -16.58 -4.59
CA GLY A 67 4.30 -17.52 -3.81
C GLY A 67 5.15 -18.44 -4.69
N HIS A 68 4.79 -18.63 -5.97
CA HIS A 68 5.46 -19.50 -6.94
C HIS A 68 5.88 -18.73 -8.19
N GLU A 69 4.96 -17.99 -8.80
CA GLU A 69 5.17 -17.27 -10.04
C GLU A 69 5.02 -15.76 -9.87
N LEU A 70 5.77 -15.01 -10.66
CA LEU A 70 5.69 -13.56 -10.74
C LEU A 70 5.03 -13.17 -12.07
N LYS A 71 3.75 -12.81 -12.03
CA LYS A 71 3.06 -12.19 -13.17
C LYS A 71 3.44 -10.72 -13.27
N ARG A 72 3.78 -10.27 -14.48
CA ARG A 72 4.20 -8.89 -14.74
C ARG A 72 3.19 -8.14 -15.58
N TYR A 73 2.93 -6.92 -15.18
CA TYR A 73 2.09 -5.96 -15.89
C TYR A 73 2.93 -4.77 -16.32
N LYS A 74 2.78 -4.38 -17.56
CA LYS A 74 3.48 -3.25 -18.18
C LYS A 74 2.52 -2.39 -18.98
N HIS A 75 2.91 -1.15 -19.20
CA HIS A 75 2.26 -0.30 -20.16
C HIS A 75 2.44 -0.87 -21.57
N GLN A 76 1.34 -0.95 -22.33
CA GLN A 76 1.28 -1.35 -23.72
C GLN A 76 0.53 -0.28 -24.50
N ALA A 77 1.18 0.33 -25.49
CA ALA A 77 0.63 1.49 -26.20
C ALA A 77 -0.69 1.18 -26.95
N ASN A 78 -0.89 -0.09 -27.35
CA ASN A 78 -2.07 -0.52 -28.11
C ASN A 78 -3.12 -1.23 -27.23
N ASP A 79 -2.93 -1.27 -25.92
CA ASP A 79 -3.87 -1.89 -24.99
C ASP A 79 -4.35 -0.83 -23.98
N PRO A 80 -5.60 -0.34 -24.15
CA PRO A 80 -6.16 0.69 -23.30
C PRO A 80 -6.36 0.23 -21.83
N ASN A 81 -6.38 -1.08 -21.60
CA ASN A 81 -6.54 -1.66 -20.27
C ASN A 81 -5.19 -2.05 -19.61
N SER A 82 -4.07 -1.74 -20.25
CA SER A 82 -2.75 -1.90 -19.67
C SER A 82 -2.41 -0.74 -18.72
N LEU A 83 -1.35 -0.86 -17.91
CA LEU A 83 -0.89 0.23 -17.05
C LEU A 83 -0.67 1.54 -17.82
N LEU A 84 -1.01 2.69 -17.24
CA LEU A 84 -0.76 4.01 -17.84
C LEU A 84 0.73 4.31 -18.03
N HIS A 85 1.58 3.77 -17.14
CA HIS A 85 3.04 3.92 -17.22
C HIS A 85 3.74 2.81 -16.44
N ASN A 86 4.98 2.49 -16.79
CA ASN A 86 5.75 1.44 -16.12
C ASN A 86 6.35 1.87 -14.77
N LEU A 87 6.53 3.16 -14.53
CA LEU A 87 7.08 3.64 -13.27
C LEU A 87 5.99 3.69 -12.21
N ILE A 88 6.10 2.81 -11.21
CA ILE A 88 5.15 2.68 -10.11
C ILE A 88 5.69 3.42 -8.89
N TYR A 89 4.85 4.26 -8.28
CA TYR A 89 5.20 5.02 -7.08
C TYR A 89 4.61 4.43 -5.81
N GLN A 90 3.36 3.98 -5.87
CA GLN A 90 2.61 3.52 -4.69
C GLN A 90 1.61 2.45 -5.08
N ILE A 91 1.36 1.52 -4.16
CA ILE A 91 0.32 0.49 -4.27
C ILE A 91 -0.41 0.46 -2.94
N ALA A 92 -1.73 0.31 -2.97
CA ALA A 92 -2.53 0.05 -1.78
C ALA A 92 -3.74 -0.80 -2.12
N GLU A 93 -4.23 -1.54 -1.13
CA GLU A 93 -5.50 -2.25 -1.15
C GLU A 93 -6.53 -1.45 -0.37
N ASP A 94 -7.70 -1.23 -0.95
CA ASP A 94 -8.81 -0.57 -0.27
C ASP A 94 -9.67 -1.56 0.51
N LYS A 95 -10.66 -1.06 1.26
CA LYS A 95 -11.58 -1.87 2.06
C LYS A 95 -12.48 -2.80 1.23
N GLN A 96 -12.59 -2.56 -0.07
CA GLN A 96 -13.33 -3.39 -1.02
C GLN A 96 -12.42 -4.37 -1.75
N HIS A 97 -11.16 -4.51 -1.29
CA HIS A 97 -10.11 -5.37 -1.86
C HIS A 97 -9.68 -5.00 -3.29
N ASN A 98 -9.94 -3.75 -3.70
CA ASN A 98 -9.39 -3.25 -4.95
C ASN A 98 -7.93 -2.86 -4.76
N ILE A 99 -7.08 -3.22 -5.71
CA ILE A 99 -5.68 -2.82 -5.73
C ILE A 99 -5.53 -1.54 -6.54
N TRP A 100 -5.05 -0.51 -5.89
CA TRP A 100 -4.80 0.81 -6.48
C TRP A 100 -3.31 0.99 -6.72
N VAL A 101 -2.97 1.46 -7.91
CA VAL A 101 -1.59 1.59 -8.38
C VAL A 101 -1.37 3.02 -8.88
N LEU A 102 -0.48 3.75 -8.21
CA LEU A 102 -0.05 5.07 -8.65
C LEU A 102 1.14 4.92 -9.59
N THR A 103 0.95 5.37 -10.83
CA THR A 103 1.98 5.43 -11.86
C THR A 103 2.41 6.87 -12.12
N GLU A 104 3.47 7.08 -12.89
CA GLU A 104 3.91 8.42 -13.30
C GLU A 104 2.84 9.19 -14.09
N LYS A 105 1.97 8.50 -14.83
CA LYS A 105 0.94 9.13 -15.68
C LYS A 105 -0.46 9.08 -15.10
N GLY A 106 -0.65 8.60 -13.89
CA GLY A 106 -1.97 8.56 -13.25
C GLY A 106 -2.19 7.32 -12.42
N ILE A 107 -3.44 7.11 -12.07
CA ILE A 107 -3.89 6.09 -11.14
C ILE A 107 -4.59 4.99 -11.91
N ALA A 108 -4.28 3.75 -11.57
CA ALA A 108 -4.93 2.56 -12.08
C ALA A 108 -5.57 1.77 -10.94
N ARG A 109 -6.73 1.18 -11.19
CA ARG A 109 -7.36 0.18 -10.33
C ARG A 109 -7.30 -1.17 -11.04
N TYR A 110 -6.69 -2.15 -10.41
CA TYR A 110 -6.63 -3.50 -10.93
C TYR A 110 -8.01 -4.17 -10.86
N GLN A 111 -8.39 -4.82 -11.95
CA GLN A 111 -9.61 -5.62 -12.07
C GLN A 111 -9.24 -7.10 -12.00
N GLN A 112 -9.65 -7.77 -10.93
CA GLN A 112 -9.29 -9.16 -10.70
C GLN A 112 -9.94 -10.12 -11.72
N GLN A 113 -11.16 -9.82 -12.16
CA GLN A 113 -11.93 -10.69 -13.06
C GLN A 113 -11.35 -10.73 -14.47
N SER A 114 -11.00 -9.57 -15.04
CA SER A 114 -10.43 -9.41 -16.37
C SER A 114 -8.91 -9.44 -16.36
N ASN A 115 -8.31 -9.28 -15.16
CA ASN A 115 -6.87 -9.28 -14.95
C ASN A 115 -6.13 -8.14 -15.69
N ASP A 116 -6.80 -7.02 -15.78
CA ASP A 116 -6.39 -5.78 -16.41
C ASP A 116 -6.60 -4.56 -15.48
N PHE A 117 -6.60 -3.35 -16.05
CA PHE A 117 -6.72 -2.12 -15.26
C PHE A 117 -7.85 -1.24 -15.78
N THR A 118 -8.50 -0.55 -14.85
CA THR A 118 -9.39 0.58 -15.12
C THR A 118 -8.80 1.85 -14.53
N PHE A 119 -9.24 2.99 -15.05
CA PHE A 119 -8.69 4.29 -14.68
C PHE A 119 -9.83 5.20 -14.24
N PRO A 120 -9.81 5.70 -12.99
CA PRO A 120 -10.80 6.66 -12.56
C PRO A 120 -10.65 7.96 -13.35
N THR A 121 -11.76 8.43 -13.87
CA THR A 121 -11.85 9.69 -14.61
C THR A 121 -12.59 10.74 -13.79
N ASP A 122 -12.26 12.00 -14.00
CA ASP A 122 -13.03 13.12 -13.47
C ASP A 122 -14.40 13.27 -14.16
N GLU A 123 -15.14 14.30 -13.76
CA GLU A 123 -16.48 14.59 -14.31
C GLU A 123 -16.45 14.89 -15.82
N ASP A 124 -15.31 15.30 -16.36
CA ASP A 124 -15.09 15.53 -17.80
C ASP A 124 -14.64 14.26 -18.55
N GLY A 125 -14.55 13.12 -17.87
CA GLY A 125 -14.07 11.87 -18.44
C GLY A 125 -12.56 11.80 -18.67
N LYS A 126 -11.77 12.69 -18.02
CA LYS A 126 -10.32 12.73 -18.15
C LYS A 126 -9.65 11.96 -17.01
N ASN A 127 -8.59 11.23 -17.33
CA ASN A 127 -7.73 10.62 -16.32
C ASN A 127 -7.06 11.71 -15.48
N ILE A 128 -7.08 11.55 -14.16
CA ILE A 128 -6.40 12.48 -13.27
C ILE A 128 -4.91 12.14 -13.17
N THR A 129 -4.11 13.19 -13.06
CA THR A 129 -2.70 13.07 -12.68
C THR A 129 -2.57 13.28 -11.19
N ALA A 130 -2.09 12.27 -10.48
CA ALA A 130 -1.79 12.36 -9.07
C ALA A 130 -0.33 11.99 -8.79
N TYR A 131 0.19 12.47 -7.66
CA TYR A 131 1.56 12.23 -7.20
C TYR A 131 1.58 11.47 -5.89
N SER A 132 0.45 11.40 -5.21
CA SER A 132 0.23 10.63 -3.98
C SER A 132 -1.23 10.26 -3.83
N PHE A 133 -1.50 9.27 -3.00
CA PHE A 133 -2.85 8.99 -2.53
C PHE A 133 -2.85 8.45 -1.09
N CYS A 134 -3.97 8.58 -0.40
CA CYS A 134 -4.20 7.90 0.86
C CYS A 134 -5.62 7.35 0.93
N LEU A 135 -5.76 6.21 1.62
CA LEU A 135 -7.05 5.59 1.88
C LEU A 135 -7.76 6.31 3.03
N VAL A 136 -9.06 6.54 2.86
CA VAL A 136 -9.95 7.09 3.89
C VAL A 136 -11.12 6.13 4.10
N PRO A 137 -11.88 6.25 5.20
CA PRO A 137 -12.94 5.30 5.52
C PRO A 137 -14.00 5.12 4.43
N ASP A 138 -14.29 6.16 3.67
CA ASP A 138 -15.35 6.24 2.68
C ASP A 138 -14.83 6.43 1.24
N GLY A 139 -13.51 6.26 1.03
CA GLY A 139 -12.95 6.44 -0.31
C GLY A 139 -11.43 6.51 -0.35
N ILE A 140 -10.92 7.24 -1.35
CA ILE A 140 -9.51 7.48 -1.56
C ILE A 140 -9.30 8.95 -1.91
N LEU A 141 -8.32 9.58 -1.28
CA LEU A 141 -7.88 10.94 -1.63
C LEU A 141 -6.66 10.87 -2.53
N PHE A 142 -6.66 11.65 -3.61
CA PHE A 142 -5.56 11.74 -4.55
C PHE A 142 -5.01 13.14 -4.57
N GLY A 143 -3.72 13.27 -4.30
CA GLY A 143 -2.98 14.52 -4.35
C GLY A 143 -2.43 14.77 -5.75
N GLY A 144 -2.98 15.78 -6.43
CA GLY A 144 -2.57 16.21 -7.76
C GLY A 144 -1.70 17.47 -7.73
N LYS A 145 -1.68 18.17 -8.86
CA LYS A 145 -1.11 19.50 -8.97
C LYS A 145 -2.18 20.50 -8.52
N ASP A 146 -1.89 21.24 -7.45
CA ASP A 146 -2.75 22.30 -6.88
C ASP A 146 -4.15 21.82 -6.45
N ARG A 147 -4.39 20.51 -6.35
CA ARG A 147 -5.73 19.99 -6.08
C ARG A 147 -5.74 18.62 -5.43
N ILE A 148 -6.84 18.37 -4.70
CA ILE A 148 -7.11 17.06 -4.14
C ILE A 148 -8.42 16.57 -4.75
N TYR A 149 -8.40 15.32 -5.22
CA TYR A 149 -9.60 14.61 -5.66
C TYR A 149 -9.98 13.57 -4.60
N LYS A 150 -11.27 13.27 -4.53
CA LYS A 150 -11.80 12.17 -3.75
C LYS A 150 -12.53 11.18 -4.66
N TYR A 151 -12.10 9.94 -4.60
CA TYR A 151 -12.87 8.81 -5.11
C TYR A 151 -13.76 8.29 -3.98
N SER A 152 -15.06 8.23 -4.21
CA SER A 152 -16.05 7.72 -3.25
C SER A 152 -16.37 6.26 -3.54
N TYR A 153 -16.42 5.43 -2.51
CA TYR A 153 -16.80 4.01 -2.66
C TYR A 153 -18.30 3.83 -2.91
N ASP A 154 -19.15 4.76 -2.43
CA ASP A 154 -20.61 4.63 -2.48
C ASP A 154 -21.14 4.70 -3.92
N ASP A 155 -20.64 5.64 -4.70
CA ASP A 155 -21.11 5.91 -6.06
C ASP A 155 -20.01 5.66 -7.13
N SER A 156 -18.83 5.21 -6.71
CA SER A 156 -17.66 5.00 -7.59
C SER A 156 -17.28 6.26 -8.39
N SER A 157 -17.62 7.45 -7.89
CA SER A 157 -17.32 8.71 -8.53
C SER A 157 -16.01 9.31 -8.07
N LEU A 158 -15.35 10.03 -8.97
CA LEU A 158 -14.17 10.81 -8.69
C LEU A 158 -14.52 12.30 -8.80
N ARG A 159 -14.36 13.04 -7.71
CA ARG A 159 -14.71 14.46 -7.66
C ARG A 159 -13.54 15.30 -7.16
N LEU A 160 -13.48 16.54 -7.64
CA LEU A 160 -12.59 17.55 -7.07
C LEU A 160 -13.04 17.90 -5.65
N LEU A 161 -12.21 17.61 -4.65
CA LEU A 161 -12.50 17.93 -3.24
C LEU A 161 -12.01 19.32 -2.87
N GLN A 162 -10.79 19.69 -3.29
CA GLN A 162 -10.14 20.93 -2.92
C GLN A 162 -9.22 21.43 -4.03
N TYR A 163 -9.27 22.74 -4.29
CA TYR A 163 -8.32 23.44 -5.14
C TYR A 163 -7.51 24.44 -4.30
N PHE A 164 -6.21 24.49 -4.52
CA PHE A 164 -5.31 25.40 -3.84
C PHE A 164 -4.87 26.48 -4.84
N ASN A 165 -5.26 27.73 -4.58
CA ASN A 165 -4.85 28.87 -5.39
C ASN A 165 -3.41 29.29 -5.00
N ALA A 166 -2.46 28.41 -5.25
CA ALA A 166 -1.06 28.62 -4.96
C ALA A 166 -0.24 28.39 -6.23
N ASN A 167 0.92 29.02 -6.33
CA ASN A 167 1.79 28.93 -7.50
C ASN A 167 2.30 27.49 -7.71
N SER A 168 1.44 26.65 -8.32
CA SER A 168 1.79 25.37 -8.93
C SER A 168 2.66 24.45 -8.07
N PHE A 169 2.09 23.81 -7.05
CA PHE A 169 2.81 22.79 -6.28
C PHE A 169 2.23 21.39 -6.50
N LYS A 170 3.08 20.38 -6.38
CA LYS A 170 2.68 18.96 -6.46
C LYS A 170 2.48 18.42 -5.05
N ILE A 171 1.35 17.78 -4.80
CA ILE A 171 1.09 17.11 -3.51
C ILE A 171 1.74 15.72 -3.56
N ASN A 172 2.98 15.64 -3.06
CA ASN A 172 3.80 14.43 -3.16
C ASN A 172 3.55 13.42 -2.03
N ALA A 173 2.88 13.84 -0.96
CA ALA A 173 2.44 12.96 0.10
C ALA A 173 1.13 13.42 0.70
N LEU A 174 0.26 12.47 0.97
CA LEU A 174 -0.99 12.64 1.69
C LEU A 174 -1.05 11.63 2.83
N SER A 175 -1.52 12.06 3.99
CA SER A 175 -1.78 11.20 5.13
C SER A 175 -2.87 11.79 6.01
N MET A 176 -3.74 10.95 6.54
CA MET A 176 -4.69 11.40 7.57
C MET A 176 -3.95 11.52 8.90
N TRP A 177 -4.05 12.69 9.54
CA TRP A 177 -3.59 12.90 10.91
C TRP A 177 -4.60 12.36 11.92
N ASP A 178 -5.87 12.65 11.68
CA ASP A 178 -7.02 12.16 12.42
C ASP A 178 -8.23 12.00 11.47
N SER A 179 -9.42 11.73 12.00
CA SER A 179 -10.62 11.52 11.19
C SER A 179 -11.07 12.75 10.36
N LYS A 180 -10.52 13.95 10.64
CA LYS A 180 -10.91 15.22 10.00
C LYS A 180 -9.75 16.00 9.42
N THR A 181 -8.51 15.69 9.81
CA THR A 181 -7.32 16.47 9.44
C THR A 181 -6.48 15.70 8.43
N LEU A 182 -6.28 16.28 7.28
CA LEU A 182 -5.41 15.76 6.22
C LEU A 182 -4.09 16.53 6.21
N LEU A 183 -2.99 15.80 6.27
CA LEU A 183 -1.64 16.34 6.07
C LEU A 183 -1.24 16.22 4.60
N CYS A 184 -0.80 17.32 4.03
CA CYS A 184 -0.31 17.39 2.66
C CYS A 184 1.14 17.87 2.68
N CYS A 185 2.04 17.13 2.03
CA CYS A 185 3.41 17.58 1.76
C CYS A 185 3.58 17.89 0.27
N SER A 186 4.14 19.05 -0.01
CA SER A 186 4.50 19.47 -1.36
C SER A 186 6.00 19.69 -1.49
N ARG A 187 6.56 19.50 -2.69
CA ARG A 187 7.88 20.00 -3.09
C ARG A 187 7.67 21.18 -4.02
N TRP A 188 8.36 22.25 -3.73
CA TRP A 188 8.52 23.44 -4.59
C TRP A 188 9.36 23.13 -5.81
#